data_f8dc933e599f4c13d28a9cf941eeb73c
#
_entry.id   f8dc933e599f4c13d28a9cf941eeb73c
#
_cell.length_a   1.000
_cell.length_b   1.000
_cell.length_c   1.000
_cell.angle_alpha   90.00
_cell.angle_beta   90.00
_cell.angle_gamma   90.00
#
_symmetry.space_group_name_H-M   'P 1'
#
loop_
_entity.id
_entity.type
_entity.pdbx_description
1 polymer ?
#
loop_
_entity_poly.entity_id
_entity_poly.type
_entity_poly.pdbx_seq_one_letter_code
_entity_poly.pdbx_strand_id
1 'polypeptide(L)'
;DSSGVAIQLYEYLEQHNFDVFLDTHSIRKSEPFQDELWQRMIDSDVVVLLSTENYLESEWTQQELTKANLASIGLVQLVWPEYTVIQGAQLSEVLKLEASDFIDSVFRDKNAKLREDSLIRIVQFTEALRARTLASRQDKLISTFMQYAQKSNVIATLSSHKFIELEKDGEKSIVVPAIGMPKALNCEESQTLVKAIYQHDLDKIFILYDEINIRDIWLRH
;
A
#
# COMPACT_ATOMS: atom_id res chain seq x y z
N ASP A 1 21.30 -7.91 8.99
CA ASP A 1 22.51 -7.11 8.87
C ASP A 1 22.36 -5.77 8.13
N SER A 2 21.11 -5.36 7.89
CA SER A 2 20.78 -4.04 7.33
C SER A 2 20.06 -3.15 8.35
N SER A 3 20.18 -3.44 9.65
CA SER A 3 19.45 -2.75 10.70
C SER A 3 19.70 -1.23 10.74
N GLY A 4 20.93 -0.79 10.47
CA GLY A 4 21.26 0.63 10.40
C GLY A 4 20.54 1.38 9.29
N VAL A 5 20.46 0.77 8.09
CA VAL A 5 19.75 1.33 6.95
C VAL A 5 18.24 1.24 7.15
N ALA A 6 17.72 0.15 7.72
CA ALA A 6 16.30 -0.01 7.99
C ALA A 6 15.78 1.09 8.95
N ILE A 7 16.52 1.35 10.04
CA ILE A 7 16.18 2.41 11.00
C ILE A 7 16.30 3.79 10.33
N GLN A 8 17.35 4.03 9.56
CA GLN A 8 17.55 5.30 8.86
C GLN A 8 16.42 5.57 7.86
N LEU A 9 16.00 4.56 7.09
CA LEU A 9 14.89 4.68 6.16
C LEU A 9 13.56 4.91 6.87
N TYR A 10 13.32 4.20 7.97
CA TYR A 10 12.14 4.41 8.81
C TYR A 10 12.05 5.88 9.25
N GLU A 11 13.11 6.40 9.90
CA GLU A 11 13.15 7.79 10.38
C GLU A 11 13.00 8.80 9.24
N TYR A 12 13.64 8.54 8.11
CA TYR A 12 13.61 9.44 6.95
C TYR A 12 12.25 9.46 6.28
N LEU A 13 11.59 8.33 6.11
CA LEU A 13 10.23 8.23 5.55
C LEU A 13 9.21 8.89 6.47
N GLU A 14 9.28 8.70 7.79
CA GLU A 14 8.40 9.39 8.75
C GLU A 14 8.54 10.92 8.66
N GLN A 15 9.77 11.44 8.52
CA GLN A 15 10.01 12.88 8.32
C GLN A 15 9.39 13.41 7.02
N HIS A 16 9.12 12.53 6.05
CA HIS A 16 8.47 12.87 4.78
C HIS A 16 6.98 12.50 4.75
N ASN A 17 6.34 12.42 5.92
CA ASN A 17 4.90 12.19 6.12
C ASN A 17 4.39 10.83 5.62
N PHE A 18 5.24 9.80 5.59
CA PHE A 18 4.77 8.43 5.45
C PHE A 18 4.40 7.87 6.83
N ASP A 19 3.30 7.13 6.89
CA ASP A 19 2.99 6.27 8.04
C ASP A 19 3.74 4.94 7.83
N VAL A 20 4.80 4.74 8.61
CA VAL A 20 5.75 3.64 8.39
C VAL A 20 5.66 2.60 9.49
N PHE A 21 5.60 1.35 9.10
CA PHE A 21 5.80 0.23 9.99
C PHE A 21 7.13 -0.45 9.69
N LEU A 22 8.00 -0.55 10.69
CA LEU A 22 9.26 -1.29 10.60
C LEU A 22 9.15 -2.58 11.39
N ASP A 23 9.27 -3.72 10.69
CA ASP A 23 9.40 -5.02 11.36
C ASP A 23 10.80 -5.16 11.96
N THR A 24 10.89 -5.00 13.27
CA THR A 24 12.10 -5.24 14.03
C THR A 24 12.12 -6.70 14.48
N HIS A 25 12.58 -7.60 13.64
CA HIS A 25 12.67 -9.07 13.84
C HIS A 25 13.28 -9.58 15.16
N SER A 26 13.58 -8.72 16.09
CA SER A 26 14.06 -9.06 17.43
C SER A 26 12.96 -9.52 18.38
N ILE A 27 11.69 -9.44 18.01
CA ILE A 27 10.58 -9.87 18.84
C ILE A 27 10.24 -11.32 18.52
N ARG A 28 10.25 -12.15 19.53
CA ARG A 28 10.04 -13.60 19.49
C ARG A 28 8.87 -13.99 18.57
N LYS A 29 9.08 -14.96 17.68
CA LYS A 29 8.07 -15.59 16.82
C LYS A 29 6.92 -16.14 17.65
N SER A 30 5.90 -15.35 17.94
CA SER A 30 4.64 -15.81 18.52
C SER A 30 3.52 -15.63 17.49
N GLU A 31 2.59 -16.56 17.40
CA GLU A 31 1.45 -16.52 16.47
C GLU A 31 0.71 -15.15 16.47
N PRO A 32 0.45 -14.51 17.62
CA PRO A 32 -0.21 -13.21 17.65
C PRO A 32 0.58 -12.09 16.93
N PHE A 33 1.92 -12.16 16.95
CA PHE A 33 2.77 -11.17 16.29
C PHE A 33 2.74 -11.33 14.76
N GLN A 34 2.70 -12.56 14.29
CA GLN A 34 2.61 -12.86 12.85
C GLN A 34 1.31 -12.30 12.27
N ASP A 35 0.22 -12.43 12.98
CA ASP A 35 -1.07 -11.89 12.59
C ASP A 35 -1.07 -10.35 12.54
N GLU A 36 -0.43 -9.67 13.47
CA GLU A 36 -0.31 -8.21 13.45
C GLU A 36 0.55 -7.73 12.27
N LEU A 37 1.68 -8.39 12.02
CA LEU A 37 2.54 -8.08 10.88
C LEU A 37 1.78 -8.20 9.55
N TRP A 38 1.01 -9.30 9.39
CA TRP A 38 0.17 -9.50 8.22
C TRP A 38 -0.84 -8.39 8.01
N GLN A 39 -1.42 -7.88 9.09
CA GLN A 39 -2.39 -6.80 9.00
C GLN A 39 -1.77 -5.48 8.62
N ARG A 40 -0.64 -5.14 9.23
CA ARG A 40 0.11 -3.94 8.88
C ARG A 40 0.50 -3.98 7.41
N MET A 41 0.89 -5.14 6.91
CA MET A 41 1.24 -5.31 5.51
C MET A 41 0.01 -5.14 4.59
N ILE A 42 -1.14 -5.72 4.93
CA ILE A 42 -2.38 -5.57 4.14
C ILE A 42 -2.85 -4.12 4.11
N ASP A 43 -2.67 -3.38 5.21
CA ASP A 43 -3.00 -1.96 5.30
C ASP A 43 -1.98 -1.05 4.60
N SER A 44 -0.85 -1.61 4.18
CA SER A 44 0.20 -0.84 3.52
C SER A 44 -0.11 -0.62 2.04
N ASP A 45 0.26 0.53 1.52
CA ASP A 45 0.21 0.84 0.08
C ASP A 45 1.42 0.27 -0.65
N VAL A 46 2.58 0.28 0.01
CA VAL A 46 3.87 -0.20 -0.50
C VAL A 46 4.64 -0.91 0.61
N VAL A 47 5.32 -1.97 0.24
CA VAL A 47 6.30 -2.66 1.09
C VAL A 47 7.69 -2.43 0.51
N VAL A 48 8.63 -1.99 1.35
CA VAL A 48 10.04 -1.85 0.99
C VAL A 48 10.82 -3.03 1.53
N LEU A 49 11.42 -3.80 0.63
CA LEU A 49 12.19 -4.99 0.92
C LEU A 49 13.68 -4.68 0.83
N LEU A 50 14.43 -4.96 1.90
CA LEU A 50 15.88 -4.82 1.89
C LEU A 50 16.51 -6.17 1.46
N SER A 51 16.86 -6.29 0.18
CA SER A 51 17.42 -7.52 -0.40
C SER A 51 18.91 -7.63 -0.04
N THR A 52 19.19 -8.24 1.10
CA THR A 52 20.51 -8.56 1.61
C THR A 52 20.80 -10.06 1.46
N GLU A 53 22.05 -10.48 1.75
CA GLU A 53 22.54 -11.87 1.58
C GLU A 53 21.61 -12.93 2.22
N ASN A 54 21.13 -12.66 3.42
CA ASN A 54 20.37 -13.63 4.21
C ASN A 54 18.85 -13.54 4.00
N TYR A 55 18.39 -12.64 3.11
CA TYR A 55 16.94 -12.41 2.94
C TYR A 55 16.20 -13.62 2.36
N LEU A 56 16.83 -14.35 1.42
CA LEU A 56 16.21 -15.50 0.73
C LEU A 56 16.15 -16.77 1.56
N GLU A 57 16.89 -16.86 2.67
CA GLU A 57 16.93 -18.04 3.54
C GLU A 57 15.70 -18.15 4.47
N SER A 58 14.85 -17.15 4.50
CA SER A 58 13.67 -17.13 5.36
C SER A 58 12.43 -17.61 4.62
N GLU A 59 11.86 -18.76 5.03
CA GLU A 59 10.53 -19.23 4.57
C GLU A 59 9.44 -18.15 4.79
N TRP A 60 9.59 -17.35 5.81
CA TRP A 60 8.74 -16.23 6.17
C TRP A 60 8.64 -15.20 5.05
N THR A 61 9.77 -14.82 4.49
CA THR A 61 9.87 -13.85 3.39
C THR A 61 9.09 -14.27 2.15
N GLN A 62 9.10 -15.55 1.80
CA GLN A 62 8.35 -16.07 0.65
C GLN A 62 6.84 -15.99 0.86
N GLN A 63 6.38 -16.20 2.09
CA GLN A 63 4.96 -16.06 2.44
C GLN A 63 4.51 -14.60 2.38
N GLU A 64 5.34 -13.66 2.87
CA GLU A 64 5.08 -12.22 2.81
C GLU A 64 4.93 -11.74 1.37
N LEU A 65 5.88 -12.12 0.50
CA LEU A 65 5.84 -11.80 -0.92
C LEU A 65 4.56 -12.32 -1.61
N THR A 66 4.19 -13.56 -1.31
CA THR A 66 2.98 -14.17 -1.88
C THR A 66 1.73 -13.40 -1.47
N LYS A 67 1.61 -13.04 -0.19
CA LYS A 67 0.45 -12.29 0.31
C LYS A 67 0.42 -10.85 -0.21
N ALA A 68 1.56 -10.18 -0.28
CA ALA A 68 1.65 -8.83 -0.87
C ALA A 68 1.20 -8.84 -2.34
N ASN A 69 1.61 -9.84 -3.12
CA ASN A 69 1.16 -10.03 -4.49
C ASN A 69 -0.35 -10.26 -4.59
N LEU A 70 -0.92 -11.11 -3.72
CA LEU A 70 -2.36 -11.37 -3.68
C LEU A 70 -3.17 -10.11 -3.32
N ALA A 71 -2.67 -9.32 -2.39
CA ALA A 71 -3.29 -8.05 -1.97
C ALA A 71 -3.04 -6.90 -2.96
N SER A 72 -2.29 -7.13 -4.04
CA SER A 72 -1.91 -6.10 -5.03
C SER A 72 -1.20 -4.90 -4.38
N ILE A 73 -0.34 -5.17 -3.38
CA ILE A 73 0.49 -4.17 -2.71
C ILE A 73 1.75 -3.92 -3.55
N GLY A 74 2.16 -2.69 -3.70
CA GLY A 74 3.40 -2.34 -4.39
C GLY A 74 4.63 -2.83 -3.62
N LEU A 75 5.61 -3.42 -4.32
CA LEU A 75 6.85 -3.91 -3.71
C LEU A 75 8.04 -3.15 -4.28
N VAL A 76 8.82 -2.51 -3.42
CA VAL A 76 10.13 -1.93 -3.76
C VAL A 76 11.21 -2.88 -3.25
N GLN A 77 12.03 -3.41 -4.14
CA GLN A 77 13.22 -4.15 -3.74
C GLN A 77 14.43 -3.21 -3.74
N LEU A 78 14.98 -2.92 -2.58
CA LEU A 78 16.28 -2.26 -2.45
C LEU A 78 17.35 -3.35 -2.47
N VAL A 79 18.00 -3.51 -3.61
CA VAL A 79 19.01 -4.56 -3.81
C VAL A 79 20.38 -4.00 -3.42
N TRP A 80 21.00 -4.61 -2.42
CA TRP A 80 22.32 -4.25 -1.94
C TRP A 80 23.40 -4.43 -3.01
N PRO A 81 24.52 -3.72 -2.92
CA PRO A 81 25.66 -3.96 -3.81
C PRO A 81 26.07 -5.43 -3.78
N GLU A 82 26.40 -5.98 -4.96
CA GLU A 82 26.84 -7.36 -5.16
C GLU A 82 25.76 -8.45 -4.99
N TYR A 83 24.50 -8.08 -4.64
CA TYR A 83 23.41 -9.07 -4.52
C TYR A 83 22.49 -9.05 -5.73
N THR A 84 21.64 -10.07 -5.80
CA THR A 84 20.72 -10.27 -6.90
C THR A 84 19.28 -9.97 -6.49
N VAL A 85 18.45 -9.67 -7.47
CA VAL A 85 17.01 -9.45 -7.32
C VAL A 85 16.32 -10.72 -6.85
N ILE A 86 15.40 -10.60 -5.90
CA ILE A 86 14.54 -11.70 -5.46
C ILE A 86 13.59 -12.05 -6.59
N GLN A 87 13.66 -13.28 -7.09
CA GLN A 87 12.73 -13.79 -8.08
C GLN A 87 11.40 -14.18 -7.41
N GLY A 88 10.28 -13.90 -8.09
CA GLY A 88 8.94 -14.27 -7.61
C GLY A 88 8.08 -13.09 -7.11
N ALA A 89 8.65 -11.91 -6.93
CA ALA A 89 7.87 -10.70 -6.65
C ALA A 89 7.36 -10.07 -7.95
N GLN A 90 6.23 -10.55 -8.48
CA GLN A 90 5.71 -10.17 -9.80
C GLN A 90 5.37 -8.68 -9.93
N LEU A 91 5.03 -8.01 -8.84
CA LEU A 91 4.69 -6.58 -8.80
C LEU A 91 5.80 -5.72 -8.21
N SER A 92 7.01 -6.28 -8.06
CA SER A 92 8.11 -5.53 -7.49
C SER A 92 8.81 -4.65 -8.52
N GLU A 93 9.15 -3.45 -8.09
CA GLU A 93 10.10 -2.59 -8.75
C GLU A 93 11.44 -2.65 -8.03
N VAL A 94 12.52 -2.62 -8.79
CA VAL A 94 13.87 -2.86 -8.28
C VAL A 94 14.65 -1.58 -8.31
N LEU A 95 15.20 -1.18 -7.16
CA LEU A 95 16.17 -0.13 -7.03
C LEU A 95 17.51 -0.74 -6.56
N LYS A 96 18.48 -0.82 -7.46
CA LYS A 96 19.82 -1.30 -7.13
C LYS A 96 20.61 -0.21 -6.44
N LEU A 97 21.22 -0.57 -5.32
CA LEU A 97 22.15 0.26 -4.60
C LEU A 97 23.59 -0.10 -5.01
N GLU A 98 24.41 0.91 -5.12
CA GLU A 98 25.85 0.80 -5.37
C GLU A 98 26.62 1.14 -4.10
N ALA A 99 27.89 0.76 -4.01
CA ALA A 99 28.74 1.13 -2.88
C ALA A 99 28.79 2.65 -2.66
N SER A 100 28.72 3.44 -3.72
CA SER A 100 28.66 4.91 -3.69
C SER A 100 27.39 5.48 -3.04
N ASP A 101 26.32 4.69 -2.89
CA ASP A 101 25.11 5.09 -2.19
C ASP A 101 25.26 5.12 -0.68
N PHE A 102 26.30 4.50 -0.17
CA PHE A 102 26.60 4.41 1.25
C PHE A 102 27.67 5.43 1.68
N ILE A 103 27.55 5.90 2.93
CA ILE A 103 28.56 6.75 3.54
C ILE A 103 29.88 5.98 3.60
N ASP A 104 30.97 6.62 3.15
CA ASP A 104 32.31 6.04 3.06
C ASP A 104 32.38 4.73 2.26
N SER A 105 31.38 4.46 1.41
CA SER A 105 31.21 3.21 0.65
C SER A 105 31.18 1.95 1.53
N VAL A 106 30.79 2.08 2.80
CA VAL A 106 30.67 0.98 3.77
C VAL A 106 29.26 0.42 3.73
N PHE A 107 29.04 -0.69 3.05
CA PHE A 107 27.72 -1.31 2.91
C PHE A 107 27.58 -2.70 3.55
N ARG A 108 28.70 -3.30 4.02
CA ARG A 108 28.70 -4.62 4.67
C ARG A 108 28.60 -4.57 6.19
N ASP A 109 28.58 -3.38 6.77
CA ASP A 109 28.43 -3.17 8.21
C ASP A 109 26.94 -3.13 8.58
N LYS A 110 26.57 -3.75 9.71
CA LYS A 110 25.22 -3.69 10.26
C LYS A 110 24.72 -2.27 10.57
N ASN A 111 25.66 -1.35 10.79
CA ASN A 111 25.38 0.06 11.05
C ASN A 111 25.59 0.93 9.79
N ALA A 112 25.75 0.32 8.62
CA ALA A 112 25.86 1.03 7.35
C ALA A 112 24.74 2.08 7.23
N LYS A 113 25.07 3.22 6.63
CA LYS A 113 24.12 4.30 6.38
C LYS A 113 24.16 4.73 4.93
N LEU A 114 23.02 5.06 4.39
CA LEU A 114 22.87 5.65 3.07
C LEU A 114 23.21 7.13 3.09
N ARG A 115 23.67 7.63 1.96
CA ARG A 115 23.85 9.06 1.72
C ARG A 115 22.48 9.73 1.51
N GLU A 116 22.43 11.02 1.77
CA GLU A 116 21.22 11.84 1.61
C GLU A 116 20.60 11.72 0.21
N ASP A 117 21.41 11.82 -0.83
CA ASP A 117 20.95 11.71 -2.23
C ASP A 117 20.29 10.36 -2.51
N SER A 118 20.79 9.30 -1.89
CA SER A 118 20.25 7.94 -2.02
C SER A 118 18.92 7.80 -1.28
N LEU A 119 18.80 8.42 -0.10
CA LEU A 119 17.53 8.48 0.64
C LEU A 119 16.46 9.22 -0.15
N ILE A 120 16.78 10.39 -0.72
CA ILE A 120 15.88 11.16 -1.58
C ILE A 120 15.39 10.30 -2.75
N ARG A 121 16.30 9.61 -3.43
CA ARG A 121 15.98 8.73 -4.56
C ARG A 121 15.04 7.59 -4.15
N ILE A 122 15.28 6.96 -3.00
CA ILE A 122 14.44 5.88 -2.48
C ILE A 122 13.03 6.39 -2.16
N VAL A 123 12.92 7.55 -1.49
CA VAL A 123 11.61 8.16 -1.17
C VAL A 123 10.83 8.47 -2.43
N GLN A 124 11.45 9.12 -3.41
CA GLN A 124 10.79 9.45 -4.69
C GLN A 124 10.33 8.19 -5.44
N PHE A 125 11.16 7.16 -5.44
CA PHE A 125 10.83 5.88 -6.08
C PHE A 125 9.67 5.18 -5.37
N THR A 126 9.69 5.15 -4.05
CA THR A 126 8.64 4.57 -3.22
C THR A 126 7.31 5.30 -3.41
N GLU A 127 7.32 6.65 -3.41
CA GLU A 127 6.11 7.45 -3.63
C GLU A 127 5.54 7.27 -5.04
N ALA A 128 6.39 7.22 -6.06
CA ALA A 128 5.92 6.96 -7.42
C ALA A 128 5.24 5.58 -7.56
N LEU A 129 5.79 4.55 -6.91
CA LEU A 129 5.16 3.23 -6.88
C LEU A 129 3.87 3.26 -6.07
N ARG A 130 3.86 3.90 -4.91
CA ARG A 130 2.66 4.05 -4.06
C ARG A 130 1.50 4.67 -4.84
N ALA A 131 1.74 5.79 -5.51
CA ALA A 131 0.72 6.47 -6.31
C ALA A 131 0.14 5.57 -7.42
N ARG A 132 1.02 4.83 -8.14
CA ARG A 132 0.57 3.90 -9.19
C ARG A 132 -0.23 2.73 -8.63
N THR A 133 0.20 2.18 -7.51
CA THR A 133 -0.48 1.06 -6.85
C THR A 133 -1.87 1.46 -6.38
N LEU A 134 -1.99 2.62 -5.73
CA LEU A 134 -3.28 3.15 -5.29
C LEU A 134 -4.22 3.41 -6.47
N ALA A 135 -3.74 4.03 -7.54
CA ALA A 135 -4.53 4.28 -8.74
C ALA A 135 -5.02 2.96 -9.38
N SER A 136 -4.14 1.97 -9.49
CA SER A 136 -4.49 0.64 -10.04
C SER A 136 -5.52 -0.09 -9.18
N ARG A 137 -5.39 -0.06 -7.86
CA ARG A 137 -6.36 -0.67 -6.93
C ARG A 137 -7.71 0.03 -7.03
N GLN A 138 -7.73 1.36 -7.12
CA GLN A 138 -8.96 2.13 -7.28
C GLN A 138 -9.64 1.82 -8.61
N ASP A 139 -8.92 1.80 -9.72
CA ASP A 139 -9.47 1.49 -11.04
C ASP A 139 -10.02 0.06 -11.10
N LYS A 140 -9.34 -0.92 -10.47
CA LYS A 140 -9.82 -2.30 -10.35
C LYS A 140 -11.12 -2.37 -9.54
N LEU A 141 -11.20 -1.68 -8.41
CA LEU A 141 -12.38 -1.63 -7.55
C LEU A 141 -13.58 -1.04 -8.30
N ILE A 142 -13.38 0.11 -8.96
CA ILE A 142 -14.40 0.77 -9.79
C ILE A 142 -14.86 -0.15 -10.92
N SER A 143 -13.92 -0.73 -11.68
CA SER A 143 -14.24 -1.59 -12.81
C SER A 143 -15.03 -2.83 -12.40
N THR A 144 -14.67 -3.43 -11.27
CA THR A 144 -15.37 -4.58 -10.71
C THR A 144 -16.80 -4.19 -10.33
N PHE A 145 -16.96 -3.08 -9.63
CA PHE A 145 -18.29 -2.59 -9.25
C PHE A 145 -19.16 -2.27 -10.47
N MET A 146 -18.61 -1.58 -11.47
CA MET A 146 -19.35 -1.25 -12.71
C MET A 146 -19.84 -2.51 -13.43
N GLN A 147 -19.05 -3.58 -13.46
CA GLN A 147 -19.48 -4.86 -14.05
C GLN A 147 -20.62 -5.49 -13.27
N TYR A 148 -20.60 -5.43 -11.93
CA TYR A 148 -21.72 -5.94 -11.11
C TYR A 148 -22.97 -5.10 -11.26
N ALA A 149 -22.86 -3.78 -11.31
CA ALA A 149 -23.99 -2.88 -11.56
C ALA A 149 -24.68 -3.20 -12.90
N GLN A 150 -23.89 -3.37 -13.95
CA GLN A 150 -24.39 -3.76 -15.28
C GLN A 150 -25.12 -5.11 -15.25
N LYS A 151 -24.59 -6.13 -14.59
CA LYS A 151 -25.24 -7.44 -14.45
C LYS A 151 -26.54 -7.37 -13.65
N SER A 152 -26.64 -6.41 -12.75
CA SER A 152 -27.82 -6.19 -11.91
C SER A 152 -28.85 -5.21 -12.50
N ASN A 153 -28.66 -4.78 -13.74
CA ASN A 153 -29.47 -3.78 -14.43
C ASN A 153 -29.59 -2.44 -13.66
N VAL A 154 -28.51 -2.04 -12.97
CA VAL A 154 -28.37 -0.75 -12.31
C VAL A 154 -27.62 0.19 -13.25
N ILE A 155 -28.17 1.38 -13.48
CA ILE A 155 -27.48 2.42 -14.26
C ILE A 155 -26.37 2.99 -13.38
N ALA A 156 -25.12 2.82 -13.81
CA ALA A 156 -23.95 3.32 -13.12
C ALA A 156 -23.07 4.11 -14.10
N THR A 157 -22.68 5.32 -13.71
CA THR A 157 -21.85 6.22 -14.53
C THR A 157 -20.65 6.70 -13.71
N LEU A 158 -19.45 6.62 -14.28
CA LEU A 158 -18.24 7.12 -13.63
C LEU A 158 -18.09 8.62 -13.91
N SER A 159 -18.06 9.43 -12.86
CA SER A 159 -17.83 10.88 -12.97
C SER A 159 -16.34 11.21 -13.20
N SER A 160 -16.06 12.46 -13.57
CA SER A 160 -14.68 12.97 -13.70
C SER A 160 -13.90 12.96 -12.37
N HIS A 161 -14.59 12.96 -11.25
CA HIS A 161 -14.02 12.90 -9.89
C HIS A 161 -13.80 11.47 -9.39
N LYS A 162 -13.95 10.46 -10.27
CA LYS A 162 -13.85 9.04 -9.90
C LYS A 162 -14.92 8.56 -8.92
N PHE A 163 -16.03 9.29 -8.77
CA PHE A 163 -17.22 8.82 -8.08
C PHE A 163 -18.12 8.05 -9.05
N ILE A 164 -18.88 7.11 -8.54
CA ILE A 164 -19.84 6.36 -9.33
C ILE A 164 -21.24 6.89 -9.02
N GLU A 165 -21.89 7.44 -10.03
CA GLU A 165 -23.27 7.89 -9.97
C GLU A 165 -24.18 6.69 -10.26
N LEU A 166 -25.09 6.39 -9.35
CA LEU A 166 -26.08 5.32 -9.50
C LEU A 166 -27.46 5.90 -9.66
N GLU A 167 -28.24 5.30 -10.58
CA GLU A 167 -29.65 5.54 -10.69
C GLU A 167 -30.39 4.20 -10.70
N LYS A 168 -31.30 4.03 -9.74
CA LYS A 168 -32.14 2.86 -9.60
C LYS A 168 -33.52 3.25 -9.09
N ASP A 169 -34.54 2.85 -9.79
CA ASP A 169 -35.97 3.09 -9.42
C ASP A 169 -36.30 4.59 -9.20
N GLY A 170 -35.58 5.48 -9.87
CA GLY A 170 -35.69 6.94 -9.75
C GLY A 170 -34.90 7.55 -8.58
N GLU A 171 -34.29 6.75 -7.73
CA GLU A 171 -33.34 7.22 -6.67
C GLU A 171 -31.95 7.44 -7.25
N LYS A 172 -31.33 8.55 -6.86
CA LYS A 172 -29.95 8.91 -7.23
C LYS A 172 -29.01 8.79 -6.05
N SER A 173 -27.95 8.05 -6.23
CA SER A 173 -26.95 7.80 -5.18
C SER A 173 -25.54 7.98 -5.72
N ILE A 174 -24.61 8.38 -4.85
CA ILE A 174 -23.20 8.48 -5.15
C ILE A 174 -22.43 7.40 -4.38
N VAL A 175 -21.54 6.71 -5.10
CA VAL A 175 -20.62 5.75 -4.49
C VAL A 175 -19.21 6.29 -4.59
N VAL A 176 -18.55 6.43 -3.45
CA VAL A 176 -17.17 6.90 -3.30
C VAL A 176 -16.25 5.70 -3.14
N PRO A 177 -15.36 5.41 -4.11
CA PRO A 177 -14.39 4.34 -3.97
C PRO A 177 -13.30 4.70 -2.96
N ALA A 178 -13.11 3.85 -1.95
CA ALA A 178 -12.07 3.98 -0.94
C ALA A 178 -11.10 2.79 -1.02
N ILE A 179 -9.81 3.07 -0.99
CA ILE A 179 -8.77 2.06 -0.92
C ILE A 179 -8.35 1.88 0.54
N GLY A 180 -8.23 0.63 0.97
CA GLY A 180 -8.01 0.29 2.37
C GLY A 180 -9.31 0.32 3.20
N MET A 181 -9.16 0.31 4.51
CA MET A 181 -10.30 0.32 5.43
C MET A 181 -10.88 1.73 5.57
N PRO A 182 -12.18 1.94 5.27
CA PRO A 182 -12.80 3.24 5.46
C PRO A 182 -12.88 3.56 6.97
N LYS A 183 -12.29 4.69 7.36
CA LYS A 183 -12.38 5.25 8.71
C LYS A 183 -13.57 6.23 8.79
N ALA A 184 -14.06 6.53 9.98
CA ALA A 184 -15.14 7.51 10.19
C ALA A 184 -14.81 8.88 9.55
N LEU A 185 -13.56 9.33 9.67
CA LEU A 185 -13.08 10.57 9.04
C LEU A 185 -13.23 10.53 7.52
N ASN A 186 -12.89 9.41 6.87
CA ASN A 186 -13.07 9.27 5.42
C ASN A 186 -14.53 9.35 5.01
N CYS A 187 -15.46 8.87 5.84
CA CYS A 187 -16.89 8.99 5.60
C CYS A 187 -17.34 10.45 5.66
N GLU A 188 -16.90 11.21 6.65
CA GLU A 188 -17.23 12.63 6.81
C GLU A 188 -16.62 13.49 5.69
N GLU A 189 -15.35 13.27 5.36
CA GLU A 189 -14.68 13.96 4.26
C GLU A 189 -15.33 13.66 2.91
N SER A 190 -15.63 12.38 2.64
CA SER A 190 -16.33 11.96 1.42
C SER A 190 -17.70 12.60 1.32
N GLN A 191 -18.46 12.64 2.41
CA GLN A 191 -19.76 13.27 2.44
C GLN A 191 -19.68 14.79 2.17
N THR A 192 -18.70 15.46 2.78
CA THR A 192 -18.45 16.89 2.59
C THR A 192 -18.07 17.18 1.14
N LEU A 193 -17.16 16.39 0.58
CA LEU A 193 -16.71 16.56 -0.80
C LEU A 193 -17.83 16.30 -1.81
N VAL A 194 -18.60 15.24 -1.63
CA VAL A 194 -19.74 14.90 -2.50
C VAL A 194 -20.77 16.02 -2.46
N LYS A 195 -21.13 16.55 -1.29
CA LYS A 195 -22.07 17.66 -1.16
C LYS A 195 -21.56 18.95 -1.82
N ALA A 196 -20.25 19.19 -1.79
CA ALA A 196 -19.66 20.36 -2.45
C ALA A 196 -19.69 20.25 -3.99
N ILE A 197 -19.57 19.06 -4.55
CA ILE A 197 -19.55 18.81 -5.99
C ILE A 197 -20.97 18.69 -6.55
N TYR A 198 -21.83 17.93 -5.86
CA TYR A 198 -23.20 17.67 -6.25
C TYR A 198 -24.13 18.59 -5.44
N GLN A 199 -24.41 19.76 -5.98
CA GLN A 199 -25.25 20.79 -5.33
C GLN A 199 -26.73 20.43 -5.21
N HIS A 200 -27.14 19.21 -5.56
CA HIS A 200 -28.54 18.74 -5.57
C HIS A 200 -28.77 17.70 -4.47
N ASP A 201 -30.04 17.53 -4.10
CA ASP A 201 -30.46 16.51 -3.15
C ASP A 201 -30.08 15.13 -3.65
N LEU A 202 -29.10 14.54 -2.95
CA LEU A 202 -28.69 13.16 -3.13
C LEU A 202 -29.41 12.33 -2.06
N ASP A 203 -30.04 11.25 -2.49
CA ASP A 203 -30.76 10.38 -1.58
C ASP A 203 -29.79 9.63 -0.64
N LYS A 204 -28.66 9.17 -1.19
CA LYS A 204 -27.69 8.35 -0.44
C LYS A 204 -26.26 8.54 -0.94
N ILE A 205 -25.32 8.45 -0.02
CA ILE A 205 -23.89 8.38 -0.29
C ILE A 205 -23.37 7.07 0.29
N PHE A 206 -22.69 6.29 -0.54
CA PHE A 206 -22.10 5.01 -0.16
C PHE A 206 -20.58 5.06 -0.29
N ILE A 207 -19.88 4.28 0.52
CA ILE A 207 -18.45 4.03 0.37
C ILE A 207 -18.27 2.62 -0.17
N LEU A 208 -17.52 2.51 -1.27
CA LEU A 208 -17.13 1.25 -1.87
C LEU A 208 -15.71 0.91 -1.44
N TYR A 209 -15.53 -0.25 -0.83
CA TYR A 209 -14.22 -0.74 -0.41
C TYR A 209 -14.05 -2.22 -0.76
N ASP A 210 -12.82 -2.71 -0.74
CA ASP A 210 -12.50 -4.10 -1.01
C ASP A 210 -12.51 -4.91 0.30
N GLU A 211 -13.52 -5.75 0.49
CA GLU A 211 -13.71 -6.58 1.67
C GLU A 211 -12.67 -7.70 1.82
N ILE A 212 -12.01 -8.10 0.72
CA ILE A 212 -11.03 -9.22 0.72
C ILE A 212 -9.86 -8.95 1.68
N ASN A 213 -9.54 -7.68 1.87
CA ASN A 213 -8.43 -7.23 2.71
C ASN A 213 -8.88 -6.73 4.08
N ILE A 214 -10.16 -6.87 4.44
CA ILE A 214 -10.71 -6.38 5.70
C ILE A 214 -10.95 -7.56 6.64
N ARG A 215 -10.51 -7.43 7.87
CA ARG A 215 -10.78 -8.45 8.90
C ARG A 215 -12.22 -8.42 9.37
N ASP A 216 -12.80 -9.59 9.63
CA ASP A 216 -14.10 -9.74 10.26
C ASP A 216 -14.25 -8.97 11.56
N ILE A 217 -13.16 -8.82 12.33
CA ILE A 217 -13.17 -8.08 13.60
C ILE A 217 -13.39 -6.58 13.39
N TRP A 218 -12.95 -6.02 12.26
CA TRP A 218 -13.11 -4.60 11.95
C TRP A 218 -14.52 -4.26 11.42
N LEU A 219 -15.19 -5.27 10.88
CA LEU A 219 -16.59 -5.13 10.41
C LEU A 219 -17.61 -5.13 11.57
N ARG A 220 -17.16 -5.42 12.80
CA ARG A 220 -18.03 -5.51 13.99
C ARG A 220 -18.05 -4.25 14.85
N HIS A 221 -17.31 -3.23 14.47
CA HIS A 221 -17.22 -1.94 15.15
C HIS A 221 -17.63 -0.80 14.20
#